data_1d819eff82a68045a6d8895c12315b83
#
_entry.id   1d819eff82a68045a6d8895c12315b83
#
_cell.length_a   1.000
_cell.length_b   1.000
_cell.length_c   1.000
_cell.angle_alpha   90.00
_cell.angle_beta   90.00
_cell.angle_gamma   90.00
#
_symmetry.space_group_name_H-M   'P 1'
#
loop_
_entity.id
_entity.type
_entity.pdbx_description
1 polymer ?
#
loop_
_entity_poly.entity_id
_entity_poly.type
_entity_poly.pdbx_seq_one_letter_code
_entity_poly.pdbx_strand_id
1 'polypeptide(L)'
;MCATNERNQKVESRITGLFPLFLTVLLAYMGQMILNPILAPLSREIGLKEWHIGATISLAAIMFSLTSTRWGRVSLRWGSRRILLIGMLAGILALSGFAMVVWLGFKGLLTGIALIIGVVITRGVLYGGAIASVSPAAQTYVVTHTYNETQRVKGLGVLGAAQGFSSILGALLGGSLAAIGGFMTPLLVMPLVMLFGVAVLLLTFKPTGGEEKVAQPAKVSYFDSRVFVVLECGFLMFTAFSTVATLFGFLLQDVLKLAAGATAGLTALCMSIMGVVMILAQALVAPRLNWGAKKLFRRGLIIVLLGLLLLVYPLNLGLFIVASILTGFGLGLAMPGYNTAPTLQMKPEEQGGLAGLINANNGAAYVVAPIASTALYGLSPWLPMTCCTVLIAAAILLSFYHPQFRE
;
A
#
# COMPACT_ATOMS: atom_id res chain seq x y z
N MET A 1 9.94 -22.53 36.72
CA MET A 1 10.20 -23.20 35.43
C MET A 1 8.94 -23.50 34.60
N CYS A 2 7.80 -23.92 35.15
CA CYS A 2 6.54 -24.11 34.38
C CYS A 2 5.96 -22.81 33.77
N ALA A 3 5.93 -21.70 34.51
CA ALA A 3 5.34 -20.45 34.02
C ALA A 3 6.11 -19.81 32.85
N THR A 4 7.42 -20.05 32.76
CA THR A 4 8.26 -19.59 31.63
C THR A 4 8.03 -20.44 30.38
N ASN A 5 7.73 -21.72 30.51
CA ASN A 5 7.47 -22.61 29.38
C ASN A 5 6.07 -22.38 28.78
N GLU A 6 5.06 -22.11 29.61
CA GLU A 6 3.72 -21.71 29.13
C GLU A 6 3.73 -20.33 28.45
N ARG A 7 4.54 -19.39 28.94
CA ARG A 7 4.73 -18.09 28.29
C ARG A 7 5.42 -18.22 26.92
N ASN A 8 6.43 -19.08 26.81
CA ASN A 8 7.13 -19.34 25.53
C ASN A 8 6.25 -20.09 24.53
N GLN A 9 5.45 -21.08 24.98
CA GLN A 9 4.47 -21.75 24.12
C GLN A 9 3.34 -20.82 23.67
N LYS A 10 2.85 -19.90 24.54
CA LYS A 10 1.90 -18.85 24.14
C LYS A 10 2.52 -17.84 23.17
N VAL A 11 3.81 -17.54 23.27
CA VAL A 11 4.53 -16.66 22.35
C VAL A 11 4.74 -17.31 20.98
N GLU A 12 5.09 -18.59 20.92
CA GLU A 12 5.19 -19.34 19.65
C GLU A 12 3.83 -19.55 18.96
N SER A 13 2.77 -19.83 19.72
CA SER A 13 1.42 -20.01 19.16
C SER A 13 0.81 -18.73 18.57
N ARG A 14 1.30 -17.55 18.96
CA ARG A 14 0.81 -16.27 18.46
C ARG A 14 1.50 -15.82 17.16
N ILE A 15 2.70 -16.33 16.86
CA ILE A 15 3.37 -16.12 15.58
C ILE A 15 2.70 -16.92 14.46
N THR A 16 2.03 -18.02 14.77
CA THR A 16 1.32 -18.87 13.79
C THR A 16 0.18 -18.16 13.04
N GLY A 17 -0.38 -17.08 13.61
CA GLY A 17 -1.40 -16.25 12.94
C GLY A 17 -0.90 -15.29 11.86
N LEU A 18 0.42 -15.06 11.75
CA LEU A 18 0.95 -14.10 10.76
C LEU A 18 0.89 -14.64 9.33
N PHE A 19 1.10 -15.93 9.10
CA PHE A 19 1.04 -16.49 7.75
C PHE A 19 -0.37 -16.48 7.15
N PRO A 20 -1.43 -16.91 7.86
CA PRO A 20 -2.81 -16.71 7.41
C PRO A 20 -3.14 -15.24 7.12
N LEU A 21 -2.70 -14.33 7.98
CA LEU A 21 -2.91 -12.91 7.79
C LEU A 21 -2.19 -12.37 6.54
N PHE A 22 -0.92 -12.78 6.35
CA PHE A 22 -0.16 -12.48 5.14
C PHE A 22 -0.91 -12.94 3.88
N LEU A 23 -1.37 -14.19 3.85
CA LEU A 23 -2.06 -14.75 2.69
C LEU A 23 -3.40 -14.05 2.44
N THR A 24 -4.14 -13.72 3.50
CA THR A 24 -5.40 -12.96 3.40
C THR A 24 -5.17 -11.57 2.80
N VAL A 25 -4.16 -10.83 3.30
CA VAL A 25 -3.83 -9.50 2.80
C VAL A 25 -3.32 -9.56 1.37
N LEU A 26 -2.46 -10.54 1.05
CA LEU A 26 -1.96 -10.78 -0.31
C LEU A 26 -3.12 -10.98 -1.29
N LEU A 27 -4.05 -11.90 -1.00
CA LEU A 27 -5.17 -12.21 -1.88
C LEU A 27 -6.16 -11.04 -2.01
N ALA A 28 -6.40 -10.29 -0.91
CA ALA A 28 -7.25 -9.11 -0.95
C ALA A 28 -6.70 -8.03 -1.89
N TYR A 29 -5.40 -7.71 -1.79
CA TYR A 29 -4.77 -6.72 -2.67
C TYR A 29 -4.51 -7.25 -4.07
N MET A 30 -4.23 -8.55 -4.23
CA MET A 30 -4.03 -9.16 -5.54
C MET A 30 -5.27 -9.02 -6.43
N GLY A 31 -6.48 -9.14 -5.85
CA GLY A 31 -7.73 -8.88 -6.57
C GLY A 31 -7.76 -7.48 -7.20
N GLN A 32 -7.19 -6.48 -6.54
CA GLN A 32 -7.04 -5.12 -7.09
C GLN A 32 -5.94 -5.02 -8.16
N MET A 33 -4.79 -5.63 -7.89
CA MET A 33 -3.60 -5.47 -8.74
C MET A 33 -3.71 -6.17 -10.08
N ILE A 34 -4.57 -7.18 -10.20
CA ILE A 34 -4.95 -7.82 -11.49
C ILE A 34 -5.48 -6.79 -12.49
N LEU A 35 -6.18 -5.76 -12.01
CA LEU A 35 -6.79 -4.74 -12.87
C LEU A 35 -5.79 -3.72 -13.42
N ASN A 36 -4.71 -3.43 -12.70
CA ASN A 36 -3.80 -2.34 -13.03
C ASN A 36 -3.25 -2.36 -14.48
N PRO A 37 -2.74 -3.49 -15.02
CA PRO A 37 -2.16 -3.51 -16.37
C PRO A 37 -3.22 -3.40 -17.48
N ILE A 38 -4.47 -3.74 -17.19
CA ILE A 38 -5.54 -3.78 -18.21
C ILE A 38 -6.43 -2.54 -18.19
N LEU A 39 -6.37 -1.71 -17.14
CA LEU A 39 -7.32 -0.62 -16.92
C LEU A 39 -7.30 0.42 -18.05
N ALA A 40 -6.11 0.79 -18.54
CA ALA A 40 -5.96 1.75 -19.63
C ALA A 40 -6.49 1.21 -20.97
N PRO A 41 -6.06 0.03 -21.47
CA PRO A 41 -6.59 -0.51 -22.71
C PRO A 41 -8.09 -0.84 -22.62
N LEU A 42 -8.55 -1.39 -21.49
CA LEU A 42 -9.97 -1.67 -21.24
C LEU A 42 -10.82 -0.41 -21.38
N SER A 43 -10.37 0.70 -20.84
CA SER A 43 -11.12 1.97 -20.89
C SER A 43 -11.35 2.44 -22.32
N ARG A 44 -10.37 2.31 -23.17
CA ARG A 44 -10.47 2.68 -24.59
C ARG A 44 -11.46 1.79 -25.35
N GLU A 45 -11.48 0.49 -25.08
CA GLU A 45 -12.44 -0.43 -25.71
C GLU A 45 -13.90 -0.15 -25.35
N ILE A 46 -14.19 0.28 -24.13
CA ILE A 46 -15.55 0.64 -23.69
C ILE A 46 -15.90 2.11 -23.94
N GLY A 47 -15.05 2.84 -24.68
CA GLY A 47 -15.29 4.24 -25.06
C GLY A 47 -15.11 5.25 -23.95
N LEU A 48 -14.40 4.92 -22.86
CA LEU A 48 -14.04 5.85 -21.81
C LEU A 48 -12.75 6.60 -22.15
N LYS A 49 -12.73 7.89 -21.86
CA LYS A 49 -11.51 8.69 -21.96
C LYS A 49 -10.56 8.40 -20.79
N GLU A 50 -9.27 8.57 -21.01
CA GLU A 50 -8.24 8.29 -20.01
C GLU A 50 -8.44 9.02 -18.67
N TRP A 51 -8.93 10.28 -18.71
CA TRP A 51 -9.21 11.05 -17.51
C TRP A 51 -10.35 10.47 -16.64
N HIS A 52 -11.33 9.75 -17.22
CA HIS A 52 -12.38 9.08 -16.45
C HIS A 52 -11.80 8.00 -15.52
N ILE A 53 -10.78 7.29 -16.03
CA ILE A 53 -10.06 6.28 -15.25
C ILE A 53 -9.21 6.94 -14.17
N GLY A 54 -8.47 8.00 -14.51
CA GLY A 54 -7.72 8.78 -13.53
C GLY A 54 -8.61 9.29 -12.40
N ALA A 55 -9.76 9.89 -12.74
CA ALA A 55 -10.75 10.35 -11.77
C ALA A 55 -11.29 9.19 -10.89
N THR A 56 -11.54 8.02 -11.48
CA THR A 56 -12.02 6.84 -10.74
C THR A 56 -10.97 6.35 -9.74
N ILE A 57 -9.69 6.30 -10.13
CA ILE A 57 -8.58 5.91 -9.24
C ILE A 57 -8.41 6.93 -8.13
N SER A 58 -8.42 8.21 -8.45
CA SER A 58 -8.31 9.30 -7.46
C SER A 58 -9.45 9.26 -6.47
N LEU A 59 -10.68 9.02 -6.93
CA LEU A 59 -11.84 8.90 -6.06
C LEU A 59 -11.74 7.66 -5.16
N ALA A 60 -11.23 6.54 -5.67
CA ALA A 60 -10.97 5.36 -4.86
C ALA A 60 -9.93 5.65 -3.76
N ALA A 61 -8.87 6.40 -4.06
CA ALA A 61 -7.86 6.82 -3.10
C ALA A 61 -8.44 7.79 -2.04
N ILE A 62 -9.31 8.71 -2.45
CA ILE A 62 -10.04 9.60 -1.54
C ILE A 62 -10.93 8.79 -0.60
N MET A 63 -11.73 7.87 -1.13
CA MET A 63 -12.60 7.01 -0.33
C MET A 63 -11.80 6.13 0.62
N PHE A 64 -10.67 5.58 0.15
CA PHE A 64 -9.72 4.85 0.98
C PHE A 64 -9.21 5.70 2.14
N SER A 65 -8.73 6.90 1.87
CA SER A 65 -8.20 7.82 2.89
C SER A 65 -9.26 8.20 3.93
N LEU A 66 -10.45 8.60 3.49
CA LEU A 66 -11.54 9.04 4.37
C LEU A 66 -12.11 7.93 5.25
N THR A 67 -12.15 6.68 4.75
CA THR A 67 -12.78 5.57 5.47
C THR A 67 -11.82 4.75 6.32
N SER A 68 -10.51 4.74 6.00
CA SER A 68 -9.48 3.94 6.70
C SER A 68 -9.47 4.17 8.20
N THR A 69 -9.55 5.43 8.67
CA THR A 69 -9.56 5.76 10.11
C THR A 69 -10.80 5.19 10.82
N ARG A 70 -11.95 5.17 10.14
CA ARG A 70 -13.17 4.58 10.70
C ARG A 70 -13.03 3.06 10.79
N TRP A 71 -12.54 2.42 9.75
CA TRP A 71 -12.31 0.97 9.72
C TRP A 71 -11.31 0.52 10.80
N GLY A 72 -10.22 1.26 10.99
CA GLY A 72 -9.25 0.96 12.02
C GLY A 72 -9.85 0.98 13.43
N ARG A 73 -10.69 1.98 13.76
CA ARG A 73 -11.40 2.04 15.04
C ARG A 73 -12.44 0.93 15.21
N VAL A 74 -13.21 0.67 14.17
CA VAL A 74 -14.25 -0.38 14.20
C VAL A 74 -13.60 -1.75 14.35
N SER A 75 -12.37 -1.96 13.82
CA SER A 75 -11.64 -3.22 13.98
C SER A 75 -11.29 -3.55 15.44
N LEU A 76 -11.00 -2.55 16.27
CA LEU A 76 -10.83 -2.75 17.72
C LEU A 76 -12.12 -3.17 18.43
N ARG A 77 -13.27 -2.64 17.97
CA ARG A 77 -14.56 -2.92 18.60
C ARG A 77 -15.15 -4.25 18.17
N TRP A 78 -15.09 -4.57 16.88
CA TRP A 78 -15.76 -5.73 16.29
C TRP A 78 -14.79 -6.91 16.07
N GLY A 79 -13.49 -6.68 16.26
CA GLY A 79 -12.41 -7.64 15.98
C GLY A 79 -11.93 -7.56 14.54
N SER A 80 -10.63 -7.71 14.36
CA SER A 80 -9.96 -7.57 13.05
C SER A 80 -10.47 -8.59 12.02
N ARG A 81 -10.75 -9.84 12.46
CA ARG A 81 -11.29 -10.88 11.56
C ARG A 81 -12.61 -10.49 10.91
N ARG A 82 -13.55 -9.93 11.69
CA ARG A 82 -14.87 -9.52 11.17
C ARG A 82 -14.74 -8.37 10.16
N ILE A 83 -13.88 -7.42 10.46
CA ILE A 83 -13.65 -6.27 9.55
C ILE A 83 -12.97 -6.71 8.27
N LEU A 84 -11.99 -7.62 8.32
CA LEU A 84 -11.39 -8.22 7.13
C LEU A 84 -12.45 -8.93 6.27
N LEU A 85 -13.33 -9.73 6.89
CA LEU A 85 -14.43 -10.41 6.18
C LEU A 85 -15.39 -9.41 5.52
N ILE A 86 -15.86 -8.42 6.27
CA ILE A 86 -16.80 -7.40 5.75
C ILE A 86 -16.16 -6.65 4.58
N GLY A 87 -14.91 -6.20 4.72
CA GLY A 87 -14.20 -5.48 3.67
C GLY A 87 -13.97 -6.31 2.42
N MET A 88 -13.56 -7.58 2.58
CA MET A 88 -13.35 -8.47 1.44
C MET A 88 -14.67 -8.81 0.73
N LEU A 89 -15.75 -9.11 1.47
CA LEU A 89 -17.06 -9.38 0.87
C LEU A 89 -17.61 -8.14 0.16
N ALA A 90 -17.52 -6.97 0.77
CA ALA A 90 -17.91 -5.71 0.11
C ALA A 90 -17.03 -5.43 -1.12
N GLY A 91 -15.73 -5.74 -1.07
CA GLY A 91 -14.81 -5.65 -2.21
C GLY A 91 -15.21 -6.60 -3.35
N ILE A 92 -15.58 -7.85 -3.04
CA ILE A 92 -16.08 -8.82 -4.03
C ILE A 92 -17.33 -8.28 -4.72
N LEU A 93 -18.30 -7.78 -3.96
CA LEU A 93 -19.52 -7.20 -4.52
C LEU A 93 -19.22 -5.99 -5.41
N ALA A 94 -18.33 -5.12 -4.99
CA ALA A 94 -17.94 -3.94 -5.76
C ALA A 94 -17.21 -4.32 -7.07
N LEU A 95 -16.28 -5.30 -7.03
CA LEU A 95 -15.56 -5.78 -8.22
C LEU A 95 -16.48 -6.56 -9.17
N SER A 96 -17.40 -7.36 -8.63
CA SER A 96 -18.41 -8.05 -9.44
C SER A 96 -19.37 -7.04 -10.12
N GLY A 97 -19.78 -6.00 -9.39
CA GLY A 97 -20.55 -4.89 -9.94
C GLY A 97 -19.78 -4.14 -11.04
N PHE A 98 -18.47 -3.92 -10.82
CA PHE A 98 -17.62 -3.31 -11.83
C PHE A 98 -17.50 -4.19 -13.10
N ALA A 99 -17.29 -5.51 -12.94
CA ALA A 99 -17.27 -6.45 -14.06
C ALA A 99 -18.59 -6.45 -14.85
N MET A 100 -19.73 -6.37 -14.13
CA MET A 100 -21.06 -6.28 -14.75
C MET A 100 -21.23 -4.98 -15.53
N VAL A 101 -20.84 -3.84 -14.98
CA VAL A 101 -20.89 -2.53 -15.66
C VAL A 101 -20.05 -2.54 -16.93
N VAL A 102 -18.83 -3.10 -16.87
CA VAL A 102 -17.97 -3.23 -18.05
C VAL A 102 -18.58 -4.17 -19.09
N TRP A 103 -19.14 -5.31 -18.68
CA TRP A 103 -19.82 -6.23 -19.58
C TRP A 103 -21.01 -5.58 -20.28
N LEU A 104 -21.83 -4.80 -19.56
CA LEU A 104 -22.93 -4.03 -20.16
C LEU A 104 -22.41 -2.98 -21.16
N GLY A 105 -21.24 -2.37 -20.85
CA GLY A 105 -20.55 -1.46 -21.77
C GLY A 105 -20.13 -2.16 -23.07
N PHE A 106 -19.50 -3.35 -23.01
CA PHE A 106 -19.14 -4.15 -24.19
C PHE A 106 -20.35 -4.56 -25.03
N LYS A 107 -21.50 -4.80 -24.40
CA LYS A 107 -22.76 -5.11 -25.11
C LYS A 107 -23.47 -3.88 -25.68
N GLY A 108 -22.93 -2.68 -25.43
CA GLY A 108 -23.58 -1.43 -25.84
C GLY A 108 -24.88 -1.09 -25.08
N LEU A 109 -25.21 -1.87 -24.04
CA LEU A 109 -26.40 -1.67 -23.22
C LEU A 109 -26.25 -0.51 -22.22
N LEU A 110 -25.01 -0.20 -21.85
CA LEU A 110 -24.66 0.92 -20.96
C LEU A 110 -23.60 1.77 -21.64
N THR A 111 -23.93 3.02 -21.97
CA THR A 111 -23.02 3.89 -22.73
C THR A 111 -22.98 5.30 -22.15
N GLY A 112 -22.03 6.13 -22.59
CA GLY A 112 -21.93 7.53 -22.22
C GLY A 112 -21.84 7.76 -20.70
N ILE A 113 -22.60 8.72 -20.20
CA ILE A 113 -22.56 9.14 -18.80
C ILE A 113 -22.97 8.01 -17.83
N ALA A 114 -23.93 7.17 -18.20
CA ALA A 114 -24.38 6.06 -17.37
C ALA A 114 -23.24 5.03 -17.14
N LEU A 115 -22.45 4.72 -18.16
CA LEU A 115 -21.28 3.86 -18.05
C LEU A 115 -20.21 4.50 -17.13
N ILE A 116 -19.93 5.79 -17.31
CA ILE A 116 -18.98 6.53 -16.47
C ILE A 116 -19.40 6.47 -14.99
N ILE A 117 -20.65 6.79 -14.69
CA ILE A 117 -21.19 6.75 -13.34
C ILE A 117 -21.11 5.34 -12.75
N GLY A 118 -21.46 4.31 -13.52
CA GLY A 118 -21.36 2.91 -13.10
C GLY A 118 -19.93 2.52 -12.72
N VAL A 119 -18.94 2.86 -13.54
CA VAL A 119 -17.51 2.62 -13.27
C VAL A 119 -17.06 3.39 -12.02
N VAL A 120 -17.40 4.69 -11.94
CA VAL A 120 -16.99 5.55 -10.80
C VAL A 120 -17.59 5.04 -9.48
N ILE A 121 -18.88 4.66 -9.47
CA ILE A 121 -19.52 4.14 -8.25
C ILE A 121 -18.91 2.80 -7.85
N THR A 122 -18.84 1.84 -8.76
CA THR A 122 -18.43 0.47 -8.41
C THR A 122 -16.95 0.38 -8.10
N ARG A 123 -16.08 0.94 -8.94
CA ARG A 123 -14.62 0.86 -8.81
C ARG A 123 -14.04 1.98 -7.93
N GLY A 124 -14.60 3.20 -8.02
CA GLY A 124 -14.13 4.35 -7.26
C GLY A 124 -14.64 4.34 -5.82
N VAL A 125 -15.98 4.48 -5.65
CA VAL A 125 -16.57 4.67 -4.33
C VAL A 125 -16.66 3.37 -3.53
N LEU A 126 -17.38 2.37 -4.07
CA LEU A 126 -17.67 1.14 -3.33
C LEU A 126 -16.41 0.33 -3.06
N TYR A 127 -15.61 0.08 -4.09
CA TYR A 127 -14.38 -0.68 -3.92
C TYR A 127 -13.34 0.07 -3.08
N GLY A 128 -13.15 1.38 -3.31
CA GLY A 128 -12.23 2.20 -2.52
C GLY A 128 -12.56 2.18 -1.03
N GLY A 129 -13.85 2.32 -0.67
CA GLY A 129 -14.31 2.24 0.70
C GLY A 129 -14.21 0.85 1.33
N ALA A 130 -14.41 -0.21 0.55
CA ALA A 130 -14.32 -1.59 1.00
C ALA A 130 -12.87 -2.00 1.29
N ILE A 131 -11.96 -1.81 0.33
CA ILE A 131 -10.54 -2.21 0.46
C ILE A 131 -9.80 -1.42 1.55
N ALA A 132 -10.28 -0.21 1.87
CA ALA A 132 -9.76 0.62 2.95
C ALA A 132 -9.84 -0.04 4.34
N SER A 133 -10.64 -1.10 4.50
CA SER A 133 -10.76 -1.84 5.75
C SER A 133 -9.61 -2.83 5.97
N VAL A 134 -9.03 -3.36 4.90
CA VAL A 134 -8.10 -4.51 4.96
C VAL A 134 -6.80 -4.15 5.67
N SER A 135 -6.12 -3.09 5.22
CA SER A 135 -4.83 -2.71 5.80
C SER A 135 -4.93 -2.28 7.28
N PRO A 136 -5.86 -1.36 7.68
CA PRO A 136 -5.98 -0.98 9.08
C PRO A 136 -6.36 -2.14 10.00
N ALA A 137 -7.26 -3.03 9.56
CA ALA A 137 -7.66 -4.19 10.36
C ALA A 137 -6.49 -5.17 10.55
N ALA A 138 -5.72 -5.45 9.49
CA ALA A 138 -4.54 -6.29 9.57
C ALA A 138 -3.45 -5.68 10.47
N GLN A 139 -3.19 -4.37 10.33
CA GLN A 139 -2.24 -3.65 11.19
C GLN A 139 -2.68 -3.66 12.65
N THR A 140 -3.96 -3.37 12.91
CA THR A 140 -4.54 -3.43 14.27
C THR A 140 -4.33 -4.81 14.88
N TYR A 141 -4.59 -5.89 14.12
CA TYR A 141 -4.36 -7.26 14.58
C TYR A 141 -2.90 -7.48 14.98
N VAL A 142 -1.95 -7.10 14.11
CA VAL A 142 -0.52 -7.26 14.41
C VAL A 142 -0.14 -6.50 15.68
N VAL A 143 -0.55 -5.24 15.80
CA VAL A 143 -0.17 -4.39 16.94
C VAL A 143 -0.75 -4.89 18.26
N THR A 144 -2.00 -5.36 18.25
CA THR A 144 -2.67 -5.88 19.48
C THR A 144 -2.18 -7.27 19.88
N HIS A 145 -1.54 -8.03 18.98
CA HIS A 145 -1.04 -9.39 19.26
C HIS A 145 0.49 -9.49 19.34
N THR A 146 1.20 -8.37 19.34
CA THR A 146 2.66 -8.32 19.50
C THR A 146 3.03 -7.65 20.81
N TYR A 147 4.00 -8.24 21.55
CA TYR A 147 4.41 -7.78 22.88
C TYR A 147 5.59 -6.83 22.88
N ASN A 148 6.44 -6.90 21.85
CA ASN A 148 7.64 -6.09 21.78
C ASN A 148 7.79 -5.46 20.39
N GLU A 149 8.66 -4.45 20.33
CA GLU A 149 8.91 -3.67 19.12
C GLU A 149 9.41 -4.53 17.96
N THR A 150 10.32 -5.47 18.22
CA THR A 150 10.87 -6.35 17.18
C THR A 150 9.80 -7.23 16.53
N GLN A 151 8.89 -7.82 17.32
CA GLN A 151 7.77 -8.60 16.80
C GLN A 151 6.82 -7.73 16.00
N ARG A 152 6.57 -6.50 16.44
CA ARG A 152 5.71 -5.53 15.75
C ARG A 152 6.28 -5.11 14.41
N VAL A 153 7.58 -4.75 14.36
CA VAL A 153 8.30 -4.45 13.12
C VAL A 153 8.23 -5.63 12.15
N LYS A 154 8.47 -6.85 12.64
CA LYS A 154 8.38 -8.07 11.82
C LYS A 154 6.97 -8.29 11.28
N GLY A 155 5.94 -8.18 12.11
CA GLY A 155 4.55 -8.36 11.70
C GLY A 155 4.08 -7.34 10.68
N LEU A 156 4.38 -6.06 10.90
CA LEU A 156 4.04 -4.98 9.95
C LEU A 156 4.86 -5.06 8.67
N GLY A 157 6.12 -5.52 8.75
CA GLY A 157 6.94 -5.80 7.57
C GLY A 157 6.36 -6.94 6.71
N VAL A 158 5.83 -7.99 7.35
CA VAL A 158 5.14 -9.09 6.65
C VAL A 158 3.90 -8.61 5.91
N LEU A 159 3.12 -7.68 6.49
CA LEU A 159 1.97 -7.08 5.80
C LEU A 159 2.41 -6.24 4.59
N GLY A 160 3.48 -5.45 4.73
CA GLY A 160 4.06 -4.70 3.61
C GLY A 160 4.56 -5.61 2.49
N ALA A 161 5.23 -6.71 2.85
CA ALA A 161 5.65 -7.73 1.89
C ALA A 161 4.45 -8.37 1.16
N ALA A 162 3.35 -8.67 1.88
CA ALA A 162 2.12 -9.20 1.27
C ALA A 162 1.56 -8.25 0.20
N GLN A 163 1.52 -6.95 0.48
CA GLN A 163 1.09 -5.93 -0.49
C GLN A 163 2.04 -5.85 -1.69
N GLY A 164 3.35 -5.90 -1.47
CA GLY A 164 4.35 -5.92 -2.54
C GLY A 164 4.22 -7.15 -3.44
N PHE A 165 4.10 -8.35 -2.85
CA PHE A 165 3.85 -9.58 -3.61
C PHE A 165 2.54 -9.53 -4.39
N SER A 166 1.48 -8.97 -3.79
CA SER A 166 0.19 -8.83 -4.49
C SER A 166 0.29 -7.96 -5.73
N SER A 167 1.12 -6.93 -5.71
CA SER A 167 1.34 -6.05 -6.87
C SER A 167 2.02 -6.78 -8.02
N ILE A 168 3.03 -7.60 -7.75
CA ILE A 168 3.75 -8.36 -8.77
C ILE A 168 2.86 -9.48 -9.33
N LEU A 169 2.33 -10.32 -8.45
CA LEU A 169 1.51 -11.48 -8.85
C LEU A 169 0.21 -11.03 -9.52
N GLY A 170 -0.41 -9.97 -9.00
CA GLY A 170 -1.63 -9.41 -9.58
C GLY A 170 -1.39 -8.87 -10.98
N ALA A 171 -0.33 -8.10 -11.20
CA ALA A 171 0.00 -7.58 -12.53
C ALA A 171 0.31 -8.68 -13.54
N LEU A 172 1.08 -9.70 -13.14
CA LEU A 172 1.38 -10.87 -13.98
C LEU A 172 0.10 -11.61 -14.37
N LEU A 173 -0.76 -11.91 -13.40
CA LEU A 173 -2.04 -12.58 -13.65
C LEU A 173 -2.96 -11.73 -14.53
N GLY A 174 -3.07 -10.43 -14.25
CA GLY A 174 -3.92 -9.54 -15.02
C GLY A 174 -3.53 -9.46 -16.49
N GLY A 175 -2.25 -9.26 -16.76
CA GLY A 175 -1.72 -9.24 -18.14
C GLY A 175 -1.86 -10.57 -18.85
N SER A 176 -1.50 -11.69 -18.20
CA SER A 176 -1.59 -13.04 -18.80
C SER A 176 -3.04 -13.44 -19.09
N LEU A 177 -3.97 -13.20 -18.15
CA LEU A 177 -5.39 -13.51 -18.33
C LEU A 177 -6.02 -12.69 -19.46
N ALA A 178 -5.65 -11.40 -19.57
CA ALA A 178 -6.12 -10.55 -20.65
C ALA A 178 -5.59 -11.00 -22.02
N ALA A 179 -4.34 -11.46 -22.09
CA ALA A 179 -3.73 -11.97 -23.31
C ALA A 179 -4.39 -13.26 -23.81
N ILE A 180 -4.84 -14.15 -22.91
CA ILE A 180 -5.43 -15.46 -23.25
C ILE A 180 -6.93 -15.34 -23.53
N GLY A 181 -7.68 -14.63 -22.68
CA GLY A 181 -9.14 -14.63 -22.70
C GLY A 181 -9.79 -13.26 -22.85
N GLY A 182 -9.02 -12.23 -23.25
CA GLY A 182 -9.50 -10.85 -23.35
C GLY A 182 -9.77 -10.20 -21.98
N PHE A 183 -10.21 -8.94 -22.00
CA PHE A 183 -10.34 -8.13 -20.78
C PHE A 183 -11.41 -8.61 -19.80
N MET A 184 -12.41 -9.38 -20.25
CA MET A 184 -13.42 -9.93 -19.35
C MET A 184 -12.86 -11.01 -18.42
N THR A 185 -11.85 -11.77 -18.86
CA THR A 185 -11.25 -12.84 -18.04
C THR A 185 -10.66 -12.35 -16.72
N PRO A 186 -9.74 -11.36 -16.69
CA PRO A 186 -9.24 -10.83 -15.42
C PRO A 186 -10.33 -10.16 -14.58
N LEU A 187 -11.36 -9.54 -15.19
CA LEU A 187 -12.49 -8.94 -14.47
C LEU A 187 -13.30 -9.98 -13.69
N LEU A 188 -13.49 -11.17 -14.23
CA LEU A 188 -14.18 -12.28 -13.56
C LEU A 188 -13.29 -12.96 -12.53
N VAL A 189 -11.99 -13.04 -12.78
CA VAL A 189 -11.03 -13.67 -11.86
C VAL A 189 -10.77 -12.84 -10.61
N MET A 190 -10.79 -11.50 -10.69
CA MET A 190 -10.58 -10.62 -9.51
C MET A 190 -11.47 -10.98 -8.30
N PRO A 191 -12.82 -11.04 -8.44
CA PRO A 191 -13.69 -11.41 -7.33
C PRO A 191 -13.42 -12.82 -6.82
N LEU A 192 -13.07 -13.78 -7.72
CA LEU A 192 -12.76 -15.16 -7.34
C LEU A 192 -11.47 -15.26 -6.51
N VAL A 193 -10.43 -14.51 -6.84
CA VAL A 193 -9.21 -14.42 -6.05
C VAL A 193 -9.50 -13.88 -4.65
N MET A 194 -10.32 -12.84 -4.55
CA MET A 194 -10.75 -12.32 -3.25
C MET A 194 -11.64 -13.31 -2.49
N LEU A 195 -12.52 -14.04 -3.18
CA LEU A 195 -13.34 -15.09 -2.57
C LEU A 195 -12.48 -16.24 -2.01
N PHE A 196 -11.43 -16.63 -2.73
CA PHE A 196 -10.43 -17.57 -2.23
C PHE A 196 -9.73 -17.02 -0.97
N GLY A 197 -9.41 -15.71 -0.94
CA GLY A 197 -8.91 -15.04 0.25
C GLY A 197 -9.88 -15.07 1.44
N VAL A 198 -11.18 -14.93 1.19
CA VAL A 198 -12.23 -15.10 2.23
C VAL A 198 -12.23 -16.54 2.74
N ALA A 199 -12.16 -17.54 1.86
CA ALA A 199 -12.09 -18.94 2.26
C ALA A 199 -10.83 -19.22 3.12
N VAL A 200 -9.66 -18.71 2.72
CA VAL A 200 -8.44 -18.79 3.52
C VAL A 200 -8.64 -18.15 4.90
N LEU A 201 -9.19 -16.94 4.95
CA LEU A 201 -9.45 -16.25 6.22
C LEU A 201 -10.39 -17.06 7.14
N LEU A 202 -11.44 -17.65 6.59
CA LEU A 202 -12.40 -18.44 7.37
C LEU A 202 -11.80 -19.74 7.91
N LEU A 203 -11.00 -20.43 7.10
CA LEU A 203 -10.45 -21.76 7.42
C LEU A 203 -9.22 -21.67 8.33
N THR A 204 -8.37 -20.66 8.14
CA THR A 204 -7.07 -20.59 8.82
C THR A 204 -7.00 -19.60 9.96
N PHE A 205 -7.80 -18.53 9.88
CA PHE A 205 -7.77 -17.48 10.88
C PHE A 205 -8.78 -17.76 12.00
N LYS A 206 -8.36 -18.58 12.96
CA LYS A 206 -9.20 -18.88 14.14
C LYS A 206 -9.30 -17.63 15.02
N PRO A 207 -10.50 -17.31 15.57
CA PRO A 207 -10.60 -16.29 16.59
C PRO A 207 -9.77 -16.77 17.79
N THR A 208 -8.61 -16.20 17.97
CA THR A 208 -7.86 -16.40 19.21
C THR A 208 -8.66 -15.71 20.31
N GLY A 209 -9.07 -16.42 21.35
CA GLY A 209 -9.90 -15.95 22.46
C GLY A 209 -9.28 -14.85 23.32
N GLY A 210 -8.49 -13.98 22.77
CA GLY A 210 -7.74 -12.91 23.39
C GLY A 210 -7.73 -11.59 22.62
N GLU A 211 -8.59 -11.41 21.61
CA GLU A 211 -8.84 -10.05 21.14
C GLU A 211 -9.59 -9.32 22.25
N GLU A 212 -8.86 -8.57 23.09
CA GLU A 212 -9.50 -7.62 23.99
C GLU A 212 -10.25 -6.60 23.14
N LYS A 213 -11.57 -6.81 23.02
CA LYS A 213 -12.45 -5.86 22.36
C LYS A 213 -12.49 -4.60 23.20
N VAL A 214 -11.99 -3.53 22.65
CA VAL A 214 -12.07 -2.24 23.29
C VAL A 214 -13.50 -1.72 23.12
N ALA A 215 -14.21 -1.59 24.22
CA ALA A 215 -15.62 -1.16 24.22
C ALA A 215 -15.80 0.25 23.62
N GLN A 216 -14.83 1.14 23.84
CA GLN A 216 -14.81 2.51 23.33
C GLN A 216 -13.46 2.84 22.67
N PRO A 217 -13.27 2.52 21.36
CA PRO A 217 -12.05 2.89 20.64
C PRO A 217 -11.90 4.40 20.58
N ALA A 218 -10.73 4.89 20.99
CA ALA A 218 -10.45 6.32 20.99
C ALA A 218 -10.16 6.85 19.58
N LYS A 219 -10.53 8.11 19.35
CA LYS A 219 -10.14 8.84 18.14
C LYS A 219 -8.73 9.37 18.35
N VAL A 220 -7.85 9.15 17.36
CA VAL A 220 -6.55 9.79 17.29
C VAL A 220 -6.64 10.95 16.32
N SER A 221 -6.24 12.14 16.76
CA SER A 221 -6.16 13.32 15.88
C SER A 221 -4.88 13.24 15.05
N TYR A 222 -4.94 13.73 13.81
CA TYR A 222 -3.74 13.91 12.98
C TYR A 222 -2.71 14.84 13.65
N PHE A 223 -3.21 15.88 14.33
CA PHE A 223 -2.40 16.88 15.04
C PHE A 223 -2.01 16.47 16.48
N ASP A 224 -2.21 15.21 16.86
CA ASP A 224 -1.75 14.72 18.16
C ASP A 224 -0.22 14.80 18.22
N SER A 225 0.28 15.52 19.24
CA SER A 225 1.72 15.77 19.40
C SER A 225 2.57 14.51 19.49
N ARG A 226 1.98 13.36 19.81
CA ARG A 226 2.67 12.06 19.90
C ARG A 226 2.97 11.43 18.54
N VAL A 227 2.22 11.79 17.48
CA VAL A 227 2.30 11.10 16.17
C VAL A 227 2.46 12.05 14.99
N PHE A 228 2.12 13.33 15.14
CA PHE A 228 2.07 14.29 14.06
C PHE A 228 3.34 14.30 13.18
N VAL A 229 4.51 14.43 13.79
CA VAL A 229 5.77 14.53 13.02
C VAL A 229 6.13 13.22 12.34
N VAL A 230 5.78 12.06 12.93
CA VAL A 230 5.99 10.77 12.29
C VAL A 230 5.07 10.63 11.07
N LEU A 231 3.81 11.08 11.18
CA LEU A 231 2.86 11.09 10.08
C LEU A 231 3.30 12.03 8.95
N GLU A 232 3.77 13.24 9.29
CA GLU A 232 4.34 14.16 8.31
C GLU A 232 5.53 13.56 7.56
N CYS A 233 6.50 12.99 8.27
CA CYS A 233 7.62 12.29 7.63
C CYS A 233 7.14 11.15 6.73
N GLY A 234 6.11 10.40 7.15
CA GLY A 234 5.48 9.37 6.35
C GLY A 234 4.80 9.93 5.09
N PHE A 235 4.07 11.05 5.22
CA PHE A 235 3.45 11.73 4.07
C PHE A 235 4.49 12.16 3.04
N LEU A 236 5.59 12.76 3.49
CA LEU A 236 6.69 13.15 2.60
C LEU A 236 7.32 11.94 1.91
N MET A 237 7.53 10.84 2.64
CA MET A 237 8.06 9.58 2.10
C MET A 237 7.14 8.97 1.04
N PHE A 238 5.83 8.88 1.31
CA PHE A 238 4.87 8.31 0.36
C PHE A 238 4.62 9.24 -0.83
N THR A 239 4.72 10.56 -0.65
CA THR A 239 4.69 11.54 -1.74
C THR A 239 5.87 11.34 -2.68
N ALA A 240 7.09 11.19 -2.14
CA ALA A 240 8.27 10.91 -2.95
C ALA A 240 8.15 9.56 -3.68
N PHE A 241 7.70 8.50 -2.99
CA PHE A 241 7.50 7.19 -3.60
C PHE A 241 6.47 7.23 -4.74
N SER A 242 5.33 7.88 -4.52
CA SER A 242 4.27 8.02 -5.54
C SER A 242 4.73 8.86 -6.74
N THR A 243 5.53 9.90 -6.51
CA THR A 243 6.14 10.70 -7.56
C THR A 243 7.10 9.86 -8.42
N VAL A 244 7.99 9.09 -7.79
CA VAL A 244 8.89 8.17 -8.49
C VAL A 244 8.07 7.18 -9.32
N ALA A 245 7.07 6.53 -8.71
CA ALA A 245 6.23 5.55 -9.41
C ALA A 245 5.49 6.16 -10.63
N THR A 246 5.08 7.43 -10.54
CA THR A 246 4.35 8.12 -11.61
C THR A 246 5.27 8.55 -12.75
N LEU A 247 6.44 9.09 -12.44
CA LEU A 247 7.30 9.77 -13.41
C LEU A 247 8.48 8.96 -13.91
N PHE A 248 8.76 7.80 -13.31
CA PHE A 248 9.96 7.01 -13.63
C PHE A 248 10.08 6.69 -15.13
N GLY A 249 8.97 6.27 -15.74
CA GLY A 249 8.93 5.95 -17.18
C GLY A 249 9.18 7.17 -18.06
N PHE A 250 8.59 8.32 -17.71
CA PHE A 250 8.81 9.56 -18.45
C PHE A 250 10.28 9.99 -18.37
N LEU A 251 10.83 10.01 -17.15
CA LEU A 251 12.23 10.38 -16.93
C LEU A 251 13.19 9.44 -17.68
N LEU A 252 12.93 8.14 -17.64
CA LEU A 252 13.74 7.14 -18.33
C LEU A 252 13.65 7.32 -19.86
N GLN A 253 12.46 7.60 -20.39
CA GLN A 253 12.25 7.86 -21.81
C GLN A 253 13.01 9.11 -22.27
N ASP A 254 12.87 10.21 -21.54
CA ASP A 254 13.45 11.50 -21.93
C ASP A 254 14.98 11.49 -21.83
N VAL A 255 15.52 10.84 -20.81
CA VAL A 255 16.99 10.75 -20.60
C VAL A 255 17.67 9.82 -21.59
N LEU A 256 17.09 8.63 -21.80
CA LEU A 256 17.70 7.61 -22.67
C LEU A 256 17.21 7.70 -24.11
N LYS A 257 16.28 8.62 -24.43
CA LYS A 257 15.68 8.84 -25.75
C LYS A 257 15.18 7.54 -26.40
N LEU A 258 14.46 6.73 -25.61
CA LEU A 258 14.00 5.42 -26.02
C LEU A 258 12.68 5.46 -26.79
N ALA A 259 12.49 4.49 -27.67
CA ALA A 259 11.18 4.21 -28.24
C ALA A 259 10.19 3.73 -27.15
N ALA A 260 8.89 3.96 -27.33
CA ALA A 260 7.85 3.69 -26.32
C ALA A 260 7.87 2.23 -25.82
N GLY A 261 8.05 1.25 -26.68
CA GLY A 261 8.10 -0.16 -26.30
C GLY A 261 9.32 -0.50 -25.41
N ALA A 262 10.50 0.01 -25.76
CA ALA A 262 11.72 -0.16 -24.96
C ALA A 262 11.60 0.55 -23.60
N THR A 263 11.01 1.75 -23.59
CA THR A 263 10.73 2.50 -22.36
C THR A 263 9.84 1.70 -21.42
N ALA A 264 8.75 1.12 -21.91
CA ALA A 264 7.84 0.33 -21.10
C ALA A 264 8.55 -0.90 -20.49
N GLY A 265 9.33 -1.63 -21.28
CA GLY A 265 10.09 -2.80 -20.81
C GLY A 265 11.12 -2.45 -19.73
N LEU A 266 11.93 -1.41 -19.95
CA LEU A 266 12.95 -0.99 -18.99
C LEU A 266 12.34 -0.36 -17.73
N THR A 267 11.24 0.38 -17.85
CA THR A 267 10.49 0.89 -16.69
C THR A 267 9.97 -0.27 -15.84
N ALA A 268 9.34 -1.27 -16.49
CA ALA A 268 8.85 -2.46 -15.80
C ALA A 268 9.99 -3.22 -15.09
N LEU A 269 11.15 -3.36 -15.74
CA LEU A 269 12.33 -3.98 -15.15
C LEU A 269 12.80 -3.23 -13.90
N CYS A 270 13.02 -1.92 -14.00
CA CYS A 270 13.50 -1.10 -12.88
C CYS A 270 12.51 -1.08 -11.72
N MET A 271 11.19 -0.94 -12.01
CA MET A 271 10.14 -0.97 -11.00
C MET A 271 10.05 -2.35 -10.33
N SER A 272 10.23 -3.43 -11.10
CA SER A 272 10.27 -4.79 -10.54
C SER A 272 11.48 -4.99 -9.64
N ILE A 273 12.65 -4.53 -10.04
CA ILE A 273 13.87 -4.55 -9.19
C ILE A 273 13.61 -3.80 -7.88
N MET A 274 13.06 -2.58 -7.96
CA MET A 274 12.72 -1.78 -6.77
C MET A 274 11.75 -2.53 -5.86
N GLY A 275 10.69 -3.11 -6.42
CA GLY A 275 9.67 -3.87 -5.67
C GLY A 275 10.24 -5.13 -5.01
N VAL A 276 11.02 -5.92 -5.74
CA VAL A 276 11.67 -7.14 -5.21
C VAL A 276 12.63 -6.79 -4.08
N VAL A 277 13.51 -5.81 -4.29
CA VAL A 277 14.46 -5.36 -3.27
C VAL A 277 13.73 -4.83 -2.03
N MET A 278 12.65 -4.08 -2.21
CA MET A 278 11.80 -3.59 -1.12
C MET A 278 11.21 -4.75 -0.32
N ILE A 279 10.66 -5.77 -0.98
CA ILE A 279 10.09 -6.96 -0.33
C ILE A 279 11.16 -7.71 0.45
N LEU A 280 12.32 -7.97 -0.15
CA LEU A 280 13.42 -8.65 0.50
C LEU A 280 13.92 -7.87 1.73
N ALA A 281 14.03 -6.55 1.61
CA ALA A 281 14.41 -5.70 2.75
C ALA A 281 13.38 -5.75 3.89
N GLN A 282 12.07 -5.72 3.59
CA GLN A 282 11.01 -5.81 4.59
C GLN A 282 10.92 -7.19 5.25
N ALA A 283 10.97 -8.25 4.45
CA ALA A 283 10.73 -9.60 4.94
C ALA A 283 11.95 -10.24 5.59
N LEU A 284 13.16 -9.94 5.09
CA LEU A 284 14.38 -10.63 5.50
C LEU A 284 15.36 -9.73 6.27
N VAL A 285 15.55 -8.48 5.84
CA VAL A 285 16.59 -7.62 6.41
C VAL A 285 16.08 -6.89 7.66
N ALA A 286 14.97 -6.17 7.56
CA ALA A 286 14.43 -5.38 8.65
C ALA A 286 14.23 -6.19 9.97
N PRO A 287 13.69 -7.42 9.94
CA PRO A 287 13.52 -8.22 11.15
C PRO A 287 14.83 -8.73 11.77
N ARG A 288 15.91 -8.85 10.96
CA ARG A 288 17.22 -9.36 11.44
C ARG A 288 18.12 -8.27 12.00
N LEU A 289 17.88 -7.00 11.66
CA LEU A 289 18.73 -5.90 12.11
C LEU A 289 18.59 -5.59 13.60
N ASN A 290 17.51 -6.04 14.25
CA ASN A 290 17.20 -5.73 15.65
C ASN A 290 17.29 -4.22 15.97
N TRP A 291 17.00 -3.37 14.98
CA TRP A 291 16.94 -1.93 15.17
C TRP A 291 15.56 -1.52 15.64
N GLY A 292 15.50 -0.56 16.57
CA GLY A 292 14.22 0.08 16.94
C GLY A 292 13.56 0.75 15.73
N ALA A 293 12.25 0.90 15.77
CA ALA A 293 11.43 1.41 14.67
C ALA A 293 11.90 2.78 14.18
N LYS A 294 12.24 3.68 15.10
CA LYS A 294 12.74 5.04 14.78
C LYS A 294 14.06 5.00 14.02
N LYS A 295 15.00 4.15 14.46
CA LYS A 295 16.31 3.97 13.82
C LYS A 295 16.17 3.34 12.44
N LEU A 296 15.26 2.35 12.31
CA LEU A 296 14.95 1.68 11.05
C LEU A 296 14.39 2.67 10.04
N PHE A 297 13.41 3.49 10.46
CA PHE A 297 12.81 4.53 9.64
C PHE A 297 13.86 5.54 9.15
N ARG A 298 14.63 6.12 10.08
CA ARG A 298 15.65 7.13 9.77
C ARG A 298 16.70 6.64 8.78
N ARG A 299 17.27 5.45 9.01
CA ARG A 299 18.28 4.87 8.11
C ARG A 299 17.70 4.49 6.76
N GLY A 300 16.44 4.02 6.74
CA GLY A 300 15.73 3.77 5.50
C GLY A 300 15.56 5.04 4.66
N LEU A 301 15.16 6.16 5.27
CA LEU A 301 15.05 7.46 4.59
C LEU A 301 16.39 7.96 4.01
N ILE A 302 17.50 7.76 4.73
CA ILE A 302 18.83 8.14 4.23
C ILE A 302 19.16 7.35 2.95
N ILE A 303 18.85 6.07 2.92
CA ILE A 303 19.10 5.23 1.73
C ILE A 303 18.16 5.65 0.58
N VAL A 304 16.88 5.99 0.86
CA VAL A 304 15.97 6.56 -0.13
C VAL A 304 16.52 7.85 -0.71
N LEU A 305 17.06 8.74 0.14
CA LEU A 305 17.68 9.99 -0.30
C LEU A 305 18.81 9.75 -1.29
N LEU A 306 19.69 8.78 -1.02
CA LEU A 306 20.79 8.42 -1.94
C LEU A 306 20.24 7.92 -3.28
N GLY A 307 19.17 7.12 -3.28
CA GLY A 307 18.50 6.67 -4.51
C GLY A 307 17.88 7.83 -5.30
N LEU A 308 17.22 8.77 -4.62
CA LEU A 308 16.61 9.95 -5.25
C LEU A 308 17.67 10.90 -5.84
N LEU A 309 18.79 11.11 -5.15
CA LEU A 309 19.90 11.93 -5.67
C LEU A 309 20.41 11.42 -7.03
N LEU A 310 20.45 10.09 -7.22
CA LEU A 310 20.80 9.51 -8.53
C LEU A 310 19.74 9.75 -9.59
N LEU A 311 18.46 9.91 -9.20
CA LEU A 311 17.34 10.19 -10.11
C LEU A 311 17.19 11.69 -10.45
N VAL A 312 17.83 12.59 -9.71
CA VAL A 312 17.81 14.02 -10.05
C VAL A 312 18.47 14.26 -11.40
N TYR A 313 19.62 13.59 -11.67
CA TYR A 313 20.33 13.74 -12.95
C TYR A 313 20.90 12.37 -13.40
N PRO A 314 20.06 11.42 -13.80
CA PRO A 314 20.53 10.10 -14.21
C PRO A 314 21.16 10.19 -15.61
N LEU A 315 22.41 9.73 -15.76
CA LEU A 315 23.17 9.81 -17.02
C LEU A 315 22.97 8.57 -17.91
N ASN A 316 22.62 7.43 -17.33
CA ASN A 316 22.54 6.15 -18.03
C ASN A 316 21.63 5.16 -17.31
N LEU A 317 21.31 4.05 -17.97
CA LEU A 317 20.46 2.98 -17.41
C LEU A 317 21.01 2.38 -16.11
N GLY A 318 22.33 2.29 -15.96
CA GLY A 318 22.97 1.77 -14.75
C GLY A 318 22.58 2.59 -13.51
N LEU A 319 22.55 3.92 -13.63
CA LEU A 319 22.11 4.80 -12.54
C LEU A 319 20.62 4.62 -12.19
N PHE A 320 19.75 4.40 -13.18
CA PHE A 320 18.35 4.06 -12.93
C PHE A 320 18.18 2.75 -12.15
N ILE A 321 18.98 1.71 -12.51
CA ILE A 321 18.96 0.42 -11.81
C ILE A 321 19.46 0.59 -10.37
N VAL A 322 20.61 1.26 -10.17
CA VAL A 322 21.15 1.50 -8.82
C VAL A 322 20.19 2.34 -7.98
N ALA A 323 19.60 3.39 -8.55
CA ALA A 323 18.59 4.19 -7.88
C ALA A 323 17.36 3.36 -7.47
N SER A 324 16.90 2.44 -8.34
CA SER A 324 15.79 1.52 -8.03
C SER A 324 16.13 0.59 -6.87
N ILE A 325 17.35 0.05 -6.85
CA ILE A 325 17.84 -0.80 -5.75
C ILE A 325 17.89 -0.01 -4.44
N LEU A 326 18.52 1.17 -4.44
CA LEU A 326 18.64 1.99 -3.23
C LEU A 326 17.26 2.47 -2.72
N THR A 327 16.41 2.96 -3.61
CA THR A 327 15.07 3.42 -3.24
C THR A 327 14.24 2.26 -2.70
N GLY A 328 14.25 1.09 -3.36
CA GLY A 328 13.54 -0.10 -2.91
C GLY A 328 14.04 -0.60 -1.56
N PHE A 329 15.37 -0.69 -1.37
CA PHE A 329 15.96 -1.12 -0.11
C PHE A 329 15.66 -0.14 1.04
N GLY A 330 15.80 1.16 0.79
CA GLY A 330 15.50 2.21 1.75
C GLY A 330 14.05 2.21 2.18
N LEU A 331 13.09 2.14 1.25
CA LEU A 331 11.66 2.02 1.53
C LEU A 331 11.33 0.73 2.28
N GLY A 332 11.99 -0.38 1.91
CA GLY A 332 11.84 -1.66 2.59
C GLY A 332 12.21 -1.62 4.08
N LEU A 333 13.16 -0.78 4.48
CA LEU A 333 13.49 -0.52 5.87
C LEU A 333 12.58 0.57 6.49
N ALA A 334 12.32 1.65 5.76
CA ALA A 334 11.59 2.79 6.29
C ALA A 334 10.11 2.48 6.58
N MET A 335 9.42 1.76 5.70
CA MET A 335 7.98 1.49 5.85
C MET A 335 7.60 0.74 7.14
N PRO A 336 8.23 -0.41 7.52
CA PRO A 336 7.91 -1.05 8.79
C PRO A 336 8.30 -0.18 9.99
N GLY A 337 9.37 0.60 9.90
CA GLY A 337 9.75 1.59 10.91
C GLY A 337 8.70 2.67 11.09
N TYR A 338 8.22 3.27 10.00
CA TYR A 338 7.15 4.25 9.98
C TYR A 338 5.84 3.72 10.57
N ASN A 339 5.43 2.52 10.16
CA ASN A 339 4.20 1.91 10.66
C ASN A 339 4.28 1.54 12.15
N THR A 340 5.48 1.25 12.67
CA THR A 340 5.69 0.86 14.07
C THR A 340 5.91 2.06 15.00
N ALA A 341 6.73 3.03 14.62
CA ALA A 341 7.17 4.11 15.49
C ALA A 341 6.03 4.84 16.23
N PRO A 342 4.93 5.27 15.58
CA PRO A 342 3.85 5.96 16.26
C PRO A 342 3.06 5.05 17.19
N THR A 343 3.03 3.72 16.94
CA THR A 343 2.27 2.76 17.78
C THR A 343 2.87 2.58 19.17
N LEU A 344 4.15 2.89 19.36
CA LEU A 344 4.86 2.71 20.64
C LEU A 344 4.39 3.67 21.73
N GLN A 345 3.81 4.80 21.34
CA GLN A 345 3.34 5.85 22.27
C GLN A 345 1.81 5.83 22.46
N MET A 346 1.11 4.88 21.82
CA MET A 346 -0.35 4.81 21.83
C MET A 346 -0.87 3.74 22.77
N LYS A 347 -1.97 4.06 23.44
CA LYS A 347 -2.71 3.11 24.28
C LYS A 347 -3.42 2.07 23.40
N PRO A 348 -3.78 0.89 23.95
CA PRO A 348 -4.51 -0.14 23.22
C PRO A 348 -5.77 0.37 22.52
N GLU A 349 -6.52 1.27 23.18
CA GLU A 349 -7.76 1.85 22.66
C GLU A 349 -7.55 2.75 21.45
N GLU A 350 -6.35 3.30 21.26
CA GLU A 350 -5.97 4.24 20.21
C GLU A 350 -5.38 3.53 18.97
N GLN A 351 -4.92 2.27 19.10
CA GLN A 351 -4.15 1.57 18.06
C GLN A 351 -4.90 1.43 16.73
N GLY A 352 -6.21 1.13 16.79
CA GLY A 352 -7.01 1.01 15.57
C GLY A 352 -7.25 2.35 14.88
N GLY A 353 -7.48 3.41 15.67
CA GLY A 353 -7.60 4.77 15.14
C GLY A 353 -6.31 5.23 14.46
N LEU A 354 -5.17 4.94 15.08
CA LEU A 354 -3.85 5.24 14.53
C LEU A 354 -3.57 4.46 13.25
N ALA A 355 -3.84 3.15 13.21
CA ALA A 355 -3.65 2.34 12.01
C ALA A 355 -4.46 2.89 10.82
N GLY A 356 -5.71 3.28 11.06
CA GLY A 356 -6.54 3.94 10.07
C GLY A 356 -5.99 5.30 9.63
N LEU A 357 -5.45 6.08 10.57
CA LEU A 357 -4.87 7.39 10.30
C LEU A 357 -3.59 7.29 9.45
N ILE A 358 -2.71 6.33 9.74
CA ILE A 358 -1.52 6.02 8.92
C ILE A 358 -1.93 5.70 7.48
N ASN A 359 -2.95 4.85 7.29
CA ASN A 359 -3.42 4.50 5.95
C ASN A 359 -4.10 5.67 5.23
N ALA A 360 -4.85 6.51 5.94
CA ALA A 360 -5.44 7.73 5.40
C ALA A 360 -4.36 8.72 4.93
N ASN A 361 -3.31 8.89 5.73
CA ASN A 361 -2.16 9.72 5.41
C ASN A 361 -1.43 9.24 4.15
N ASN A 362 -1.18 7.93 4.04
CA ASN A 362 -0.57 7.32 2.87
C ASN A 362 -1.46 7.51 1.63
N GLY A 363 -2.78 7.31 1.78
CA GLY A 363 -3.76 7.54 0.72
C GLY A 363 -3.75 8.99 0.22
N ALA A 364 -3.67 9.97 1.12
CA ALA A 364 -3.58 11.39 0.76
C ALA A 364 -2.32 11.70 -0.09
N ALA A 365 -1.17 11.10 0.24
CA ALA A 365 0.04 11.24 -0.54
C ALA A 365 -0.14 10.71 -1.98
N TYR A 366 -0.82 9.57 -2.16
CA TYR A 366 -1.13 9.03 -3.48
C TYR A 366 -2.13 9.84 -4.30
N VAL A 367 -2.93 10.71 -3.66
CA VAL A 367 -3.79 11.66 -4.37
C VAL A 367 -3.01 12.87 -4.84
N VAL A 368 -2.21 13.45 -3.95
CA VAL A 368 -1.52 14.72 -4.19
C VAL A 368 -0.31 14.55 -5.12
N ALA A 369 0.49 13.51 -4.91
CA ALA A 369 1.78 13.36 -5.57
C ALA A 369 1.69 13.25 -7.10
N PRO A 370 0.82 12.46 -7.73
CA PRO A 370 0.75 12.38 -9.20
C PRO A 370 0.39 13.71 -9.85
N ILE A 371 -0.56 14.44 -9.26
CA ILE A 371 -0.99 15.75 -9.80
C ILE A 371 0.14 16.76 -9.70
N ALA A 372 0.72 16.90 -8.52
CA ALA A 372 1.81 17.86 -8.29
C ALA A 372 3.06 17.51 -9.13
N SER A 373 3.43 16.23 -9.17
CA SER A 373 4.63 15.78 -9.87
C SER A 373 4.54 15.94 -11.40
N THR A 374 3.38 15.63 -12.00
CA THR A 374 3.19 15.82 -13.44
C THR A 374 3.15 17.29 -13.82
N ALA A 375 2.54 18.17 -13.00
CA ALA A 375 2.58 19.60 -13.21
C ALA A 375 4.02 20.14 -13.14
N LEU A 376 4.81 19.73 -12.15
CA LEU A 376 6.22 20.12 -12.04
C LEU A 376 7.08 19.57 -13.19
N TYR A 377 6.79 18.35 -13.66
CA TYR A 377 7.50 17.74 -14.79
C TYR A 377 7.29 18.53 -16.08
N GLY A 378 6.10 19.07 -16.28
CA GLY A 378 5.80 19.96 -17.40
C GLY A 378 6.60 21.28 -17.40
N LEU A 379 7.05 21.72 -16.22
CA LEU A 379 7.93 22.91 -16.11
C LEU A 379 9.40 22.53 -16.35
N SER A 380 9.86 21.43 -15.77
CA SER A 380 11.20 20.88 -15.97
C SER A 380 11.25 19.40 -15.57
N PRO A 381 11.86 18.52 -16.40
CA PRO A 381 11.96 17.10 -16.09
C PRO A 381 12.68 16.77 -14.77
N TRP A 382 13.60 17.63 -14.34
CA TRP A 382 14.42 17.44 -13.13
C TRP A 382 13.73 17.93 -11.84
N LEU A 383 12.77 18.83 -11.98
CA LEU A 383 12.14 19.52 -10.86
C LEU A 383 11.42 18.57 -9.88
N PRO A 384 10.62 17.58 -10.32
CA PRO A 384 9.94 16.67 -9.41
C PRO A 384 10.90 15.84 -8.55
N MET A 385 11.99 15.32 -9.14
CA MET A 385 12.98 14.52 -8.41
C MET A 385 13.77 15.38 -7.43
N THR A 386 14.10 16.60 -7.80
CA THR A 386 14.73 17.60 -6.90
C THR A 386 13.80 17.89 -5.72
N CYS A 387 12.51 18.16 -5.97
CA CYS A 387 11.54 18.37 -4.91
C CYS A 387 11.44 17.15 -3.98
N CYS A 388 11.37 15.93 -4.52
CA CYS A 388 11.35 14.71 -3.70
C CYS A 388 12.61 14.58 -2.84
N THR A 389 13.77 14.90 -3.38
CA THR A 389 15.04 14.89 -2.63
C THR A 389 14.98 15.87 -1.45
N VAL A 390 14.47 17.10 -1.68
CA VAL A 390 14.28 18.10 -0.61
C VAL A 390 13.27 17.62 0.43
N LEU A 391 12.13 17.04 0.01
CA LEU A 391 11.12 16.51 0.92
C LEU A 391 11.69 15.40 1.82
N ILE A 392 12.45 14.45 1.24
CA ILE A 392 13.07 13.37 2.02
C ILE A 392 14.18 13.91 2.93
N ALA A 393 14.98 14.87 2.48
CA ALA A 393 15.97 15.54 3.33
C ALA A 393 15.30 16.25 4.52
N ALA A 394 14.17 16.93 4.31
CA ALA A 394 13.38 17.54 5.37
C ALA A 394 12.85 16.48 6.35
N ALA A 395 12.32 15.34 5.87
CA ALA A 395 11.87 14.24 6.71
C ALA A 395 13.03 13.66 7.56
N ILE A 396 14.23 13.54 6.99
CA ILE A 396 15.43 13.10 7.72
C ILE A 396 15.77 14.12 8.81
N LEU A 397 15.84 15.40 8.51
CA LEU A 397 16.13 16.46 9.48
C LEU A 397 15.10 16.44 10.64
N LEU A 398 13.80 16.37 10.31
CA LEU A 398 12.74 16.23 11.32
C LEU A 398 12.97 14.99 12.20
N SER A 399 13.36 13.86 11.60
CA SER A 399 13.61 12.61 12.34
C SER A 399 14.82 12.66 13.26
N PHE A 400 15.76 13.59 13.06
CA PHE A 400 16.93 13.77 13.93
C PHE A 400 16.66 14.76 15.07
N TYR A 401 16.00 15.86 14.77
CA TYR A 401 15.89 16.98 15.70
C TYR A 401 14.61 16.97 16.54
N HIS A 402 13.53 16.34 16.05
CA HIS A 402 12.26 16.39 16.76
C HIS A 402 12.21 15.42 17.96
N PRO A 403 11.69 15.86 19.14
CA PRO A 403 11.62 15.05 20.37
C PRO A 403 10.90 13.71 20.21
N GLN A 404 9.91 13.60 19.32
CA GLN A 404 9.19 12.34 19.03
C GLN A 404 10.11 11.22 18.53
N PHE A 405 11.25 11.56 17.94
CA PHE A 405 12.25 10.62 17.43
C PHE A 405 13.45 10.43 18.36
N ARG A 406 13.51 11.14 19.50
CA ARG A 406 14.54 10.88 20.50
C ARG A 406 14.28 9.52 21.15
N GLU A 407 15.33 8.75 21.35
CA GLU A 407 15.29 7.45 22.04
C GLU A 407 15.10 7.62 23.52
#